data_97bff44dace918b96ea3ab2e98c5e3ea
#
_entry.id   97bff44dace918b96ea3ab2e98c5e3ea
#
_cell.length_a   1.000
_cell.length_b   1.000
_cell.length_c   1.000
_cell.angle_alpha   90.00
_cell.angle_beta   90.00
_cell.angle_gamma   90.00
#
_symmetry.space_group_name_H-M   'P 1'
#
loop_
_entity.id
_entity.type
_entity.pdbx_description
1 polymer ?
#
loop_
_entity_poly.entity_id
_entity_poly.type
_entity_poly.pdbx_seq_one_letter_code
_entity_poly.pdbx_strand_id
1 'polypeptide(L)'
;MKNKTFHKKKILVVFLAAFILILYLIGRLVYLMVFDAEYYQQKAEDLHERERDIKAARGEIIDRNGTVLATNRTVCTISVIHSQIENPEKVIEKLSEFLEMDADQVRKKVEKISSIERIRSNVDKRTGDKIRNLGLAGVKVDEDFKRYYPYNELASKVLGFTGGDNQGIVGLEVKYEKYLKGINGKILTTTDARGIELDGVAEDRLEPEAGNTLRISLDYTMQKYALQMAEKVRTEKQADKVGIILMNPQNGEIYAMVNVPEFDLNQPFMLNNEETGENLTDEQRQDALNQMWRNGCINDTY
;
A
#
# COMPACT_ATOMS: atom_id res chain seq x y z
N MET A 1 -58.87 22.18 -59.78
CA MET A 1 -57.49 21.59 -59.82
C MET A 1 -56.41 22.49 -59.24
N LYS A 2 -56.62 23.19 -58.11
CA LYS A 2 -55.62 24.14 -57.52
C LYS A 2 -54.88 23.58 -56.24
N ASN A 3 -55.26 22.48 -55.69
CA ASN A 3 -54.75 22.01 -54.42
C ASN A 3 -53.52 21.07 -54.52
N LYS A 4 -53.24 20.45 -55.67
CA LYS A 4 -52.06 19.52 -55.80
C LYS A 4 -50.70 20.18 -55.84
N THR A 5 -50.62 21.43 -56.33
CA THR A 5 -49.37 22.15 -56.43
C THR A 5 -48.88 22.73 -55.08
N PHE A 6 -49.80 23.02 -54.17
CA PHE A 6 -49.51 23.56 -52.86
C PHE A 6 -48.93 22.49 -51.93
N HIS A 7 -49.40 21.26 -52.02
CA HIS A 7 -48.85 20.14 -51.27
C HIS A 7 -47.45 19.74 -51.74
N LYS A 8 -47.15 19.77 -53.04
CA LYS A 8 -45.85 19.47 -53.61
C LYS A 8 -44.78 20.42 -53.08
N LYS A 9 -45.06 21.72 -53.01
CA LYS A 9 -44.15 22.71 -52.47
C LYS A 9 -43.89 22.51 -50.97
N LYS A 10 -44.88 22.18 -50.16
CA LYS A 10 -44.72 21.88 -48.74
C LYS A 10 -43.88 20.61 -48.52
N ILE A 11 -44.11 19.58 -49.31
CA ILE A 11 -43.35 18.33 -49.28
C ILE A 11 -41.87 18.62 -49.67
N LEU A 12 -41.63 19.42 -50.71
CA LEU A 12 -40.27 19.79 -51.09
C LEU A 12 -39.51 20.57 -49.98
N VAL A 13 -40.21 21.48 -49.29
CA VAL A 13 -39.60 22.25 -48.16
C VAL A 13 -39.27 21.32 -47.00
N VAL A 14 -40.16 20.39 -46.66
CA VAL A 14 -39.89 19.40 -45.61
C VAL A 14 -38.71 18.50 -46.00
N PHE A 15 -38.66 18.06 -47.23
CA PHE A 15 -37.57 17.23 -47.74
C PHE A 15 -36.24 17.97 -47.74
N LEU A 16 -36.24 19.25 -48.14
CA LEU A 16 -35.03 20.10 -48.10
C LEU A 16 -34.57 20.33 -46.65
N ALA A 17 -35.49 20.59 -45.73
CA ALA A 17 -35.15 20.75 -44.31
C ALA A 17 -34.56 19.46 -43.71
N ALA A 18 -35.14 18.29 -44.03
CA ALA A 18 -34.58 17.01 -43.61
C ALA A 18 -33.20 16.73 -44.21
N PHE A 19 -32.99 17.10 -45.47
CA PHE A 19 -31.69 16.95 -46.13
C PHE A 19 -30.60 17.86 -45.51
N ILE A 20 -30.92 19.09 -45.18
CA ILE A 20 -30.03 20.02 -44.47
C ILE A 20 -29.66 19.49 -43.08
N LEU A 21 -30.65 18.93 -42.37
CA LEU A 21 -30.42 18.33 -41.05
C LEU A 21 -29.48 17.12 -41.11
N ILE A 22 -29.66 16.26 -42.13
CA ILE A 22 -28.76 15.12 -42.38
C ILE A 22 -27.35 15.61 -42.71
N LEU A 23 -27.19 16.60 -43.56
CA LEU A 23 -25.86 17.20 -43.87
C LEU A 23 -25.20 17.80 -42.64
N TYR A 24 -25.97 18.47 -41.78
CA TYR A 24 -25.47 19.00 -40.52
C TYR A 24 -24.97 17.87 -39.57
N LEU A 25 -25.76 16.78 -39.45
CA LEU A 25 -25.37 15.63 -38.64
C LEU A 25 -24.09 14.95 -39.16
N ILE A 26 -24.00 14.77 -40.50
CA ILE A 26 -22.79 14.23 -41.13
C ILE A 26 -21.60 15.14 -40.88
N GLY A 27 -21.73 16.46 -41.09
CA GLY A 27 -20.69 17.44 -40.81
C GLY A 27 -20.27 17.42 -39.37
N ARG A 28 -21.20 17.28 -38.42
CA ARG A 28 -20.90 17.16 -37.00
C ARG A 28 -20.17 15.86 -36.66
N LEU A 29 -20.57 14.75 -37.29
CA LEU A 29 -19.88 13.46 -37.13
C LEU A 29 -18.44 13.52 -37.64
N VAL A 30 -18.23 14.09 -38.84
CA VAL A 30 -16.89 14.28 -39.41
C VAL A 30 -16.03 15.18 -38.51
N TYR A 31 -16.62 16.24 -37.98
CA TYR A 31 -15.91 17.11 -37.03
C TYR A 31 -15.44 16.34 -35.80
N LEU A 32 -16.31 15.55 -35.17
CA LEU A 32 -15.98 14.71 -34.02
C LEU A 32 -14.92 13.64 -34.35
N MET A 33 -14.99 13.03 -35.55
CA MET A 33 -14.06 11.97 -35.95
C MET A 33 -12.68 12.50 -36.40
N VAL A 34 -12.56 13.75 -36.82
CA VAL A 34 -11.31 14.29 -37.37
C VAL A 34 -10.66 15.28 -36.39
N PHE A 35 -11.43 16.19 -35.82
CA PHE A 35 -10.89 17.26 -34.96
C PHE A 35 -10.89 16.90 -33.47
N ASP A 36 -11.90 16.19 -33.02
CA ASP A 36 -12.01 15.79 -31.60
C ASP A 36 -11.62 14.32 -31.39
N ALA A 37 -11.13 13.61 -32.42
CA ALA A 37 -10.81 12.18 -32.36
C ALA A 37 -9.78 11.88 -31.27
N GLU A 38 -8.71 12.65 -31.23
CA GLU A 38 -7.62 12.47 -30.24
C GLU A 38 -8.12 12.66 -28.79
N TYR A 39 -8.95 13.69 -28.57
CA TYR A 39 -9.58 13.93 -27.25
C TYR A 39 -10.48 12.77 -26.81
N TYR A 40 -11.35 12.26 -27.71
CA TYR A 40 -12.24 11.16 -27.36
C TYR A 40 -11.51 9.82 -27.27
N GLN A 41 -10.44 9.64 -28.03
CA GLN A 41 -9.59 8.46 -27.95
C GLN A 41 -8.86 8.41 -26.61
N GLN A 42 -8.19 9.50 -26.18
CA GLN A 42 -7.58 9.60 -24.87
C GLN A 42 -8.60 9.37 -23.75
N LYS A 43 -9.78 9.97 -23.87
CA LYS A 43 -10.83 9.79 -22.88
C LYS A 43 -11.39 8.37 -22.83
N ALA A 44 -11.40 7.65 -23.95
CA ALA A 44 -11.76 6.24 -24.02
C ALA A 44 -10.65 5.35 -23.42
N GLU A 45 -9.38 5.63 -23.73
CA GLU A 45 -8.22 4.96 -23.14
C GLU A 45 -8.21 5.13 -21.61
N ASP A 46 -8.37 6.33 -21.09
CA ASP A 46 -8.48 6.62 -19.64
C ASP A 46 -9.65 5.87 -18.95
N LEU A 47 -10.74 5.60 -19.67
CA LEU A 47 -11.89 4.86 -19.14
C LEU A 47 -11.73 3.35 -19.22
N HIS A 48 -10.88 2.86 -20.13
CA HIS A 48 -10.66 1.44 -20.39
C HIS A 48 -9.36 0.91 -19.77
N GLU A 49 -8.50 1.77 -19.27
CA GLU A 49 -7.29 1.36 -18.57
C GLU A 49 -7.50 1.36 -17.06
N ARG A 50 -7.23 0.23 -16.43
CA ARG A 50 -7.15 0.12 -14.99
C ARG A 50 -5.69 0.01 -14.59
N GLU A 51 -5.26 0.97 -13.79
CA GLU A 51 -3.94 1.00 -13.22
C GLU A 51 -3.94 0.34 -11.83
N ARG A 52 -3.04 -0.61 -11.62
CA ARG A 52 -2.77 -1.22 -10.30
C ARG A 52 -1.30 -1.07 -9.96
N ASP A 53 -1.01 -0.55 -8.78
CA ASP A 53 0.37 -0.43 -8.28
C ASP A 53 0.91 -1.79 -7.85
N ILE A 54 2.14 -2.11 -8.29
CA ILE A 54 2.95 -3.19 -7.72
C ILE A 54 3.93 -2.54 -6.77
N LYS A 55 3.84 -2.84 -5.48
CA LYS A 55 4.77 -2.26 -4.50
C LYS A 55 6.18 -2.77 -4.71
N ALA A 56 7.14 -1.85 -4.67
CA ALA A 56 8.56 -2.19 -4.66
C ALA A 56 8.96 -2.83 -3.33
N ALA A 57 9.87 -3.79 -3.38
CA ALA A 57 10.54 -4.28 -2.18
C ALA A 57 11.41 -3.15 -1.59
N ARG A 58 11.24 -2.86 -0.30
CA ARG A 58 12.02 -1.84 0.39
C ARG A 58 13.45 -2.32 0.58
N GLY A 59 14.45 -1.44 0.43
CA GLY A 59 15.86 -1.77 0.62
C GLY A 59 16.13 -2.32 2.03
N GLU A 60 17.07 -3.23 2.13
CA GLU A 60 17.45 -3.81 3.43
C GLU A 60 18.29 -2.81 4.27
N ILE A 61 18.22 -2.93 5.59
CA ILE A 61 19.15 -2.26 6.49
C ILE A 61 20.05 -3.34 7.06
N ILE A 62 21.35 -3.19 6.82
CA ILE A 62 22.38 -4.13 7.30
C ILE A 62 23.36 -3.43 8.22
N ASP A 63 23.91 -4.18 9.17
CA ASP A 63 24.97 -3.73 10.05
C ASP A 63 26.31 -3.57 9.30
N ARG A 64 27.37 -3.16 10.00
CA ARG A 64 28.70 -3.01 9.42
C ARG A 64 29.30 -4.32 8.87
N ASN A 65 28.87 -5.45 9.38
CA ASN A 65 29.35 -6.79 9.02
C ASN A 65 28.47 -7.49 7.96
N GLY A 66 27.35 -6.88 7.56
CA GLY A 66 26.40 -7.43 6.61
C GLY A 66 25.24 -8.21 7.27
N THR A 67 25.11 -8.15 8.61
CA THR A 67 23.97 -8.76 9.30
C THR A 67 22.70 -7.96 8.97
N VAL A 68 21.64 -8.65 8.53
CA VAL A 68 20.38 -8.02 8.14
C VAL A 68 19.60 -7.63 9.39
N LEU A 69 19.40 -6.33 9.59
CA LEU A 69 18.64 -5.76 10.71
C LEU A 69 17.18 -5.47 10.34
N ALA A 70 16.92 -5.13 9.08
CA ALA A 70 15.58 -4.94 8.55
C ALA A 70 15.50 -5.46 7.11
N THR A 71 14.47 -6.24 6.80
CA THR A 71 14.20 -6.83 5.49
C THR A 71 12.70 -6.81 5.17
N ASN A 72 12.27 -7.55 4.16
CA ASN A 72 10.86 -7.64 3.80
C ASN A 72 10.37 -9.08 3.89
N ARG A 73 9.11 -9.26 4.28
CA ARG A 73 8.38 -10.51 4.09
C ARG A 73 7.37 -10.34 2.96
N THR A 74 7.30 -11.32 2.07
CA THR A 74 6.23 -11.38 1.08
C THR A 74 4.92 -11.70 1.77
N VAL A 75 3.94 -10.85 1.55
CA VAL A 75 2.56 -10.97 2.02
C VAL A 75 1.62 -10.79 0.83
N CYS A 76 0.32 -10.98 1.04
CA CYS A 76 -0.69 -10.75 0.02
C CYS A 76 -1.68 -9.69 0.48
N THR A 77 -2.15 -8.87 -0.46
CA THR A 77 -3.31 -8.01 -0.30
C THR A 77 -4.47 -8.62 -1.07
N ILE A 78 -5.58 -8.85 -0.36
CA ILE A 78 -6.80 -9.39 -0.94
C ILE A 78 -7.76 -8.24 -1.23
N SER A 79 -8.18 -8.13 -2.47
CA SER A 79 -9.12 -7.11 -2.95
C SER A 79 -10.24 -7.77 -3.75
N VAL A 80 -11.37 -7.09 -3.86
CA VAL A 80 -12.49 -7.53 -4.68
C VAL A 80 -12.90 -6.44 -5.67
N ILE A 81 -13.35 -6.88 -6.83
CA ILE A 81 -13.90 -6.04 -7.89
C ILE A 81 -15.37 -6.38 -7.99
N HIS A 82 -16.24 -5.52 -7.46
CA HIS A 82 -17.69 -5.78 -7.35
C HIS A 82 -18.33 -6.19 -8.68
N SER A 83 -17.97 -5.53 -9.78
CA SER A 83 -18.53 -5.81 -11.11
C SER A 83 -18.17 -7.19 -11.68
N GLN A 84 -17.14 -7.84 -11.14
CA GLN A 84 -16.64 -9.15 -11.60
C GLN A 84 -17.12 -10.31 -10.71
N ILE A 85 -17.79 -10.03 -9.58
CA ILE A 85 -18.25 -11.08 -8.67
C ILE A 85 -19.51 -11.74 -9.24
N GLU A 86 -19.42 -13.04 -9.56
CA GLU A 86 -20.56 -13.83 -10.03
C GLU A 86 -21.42 -14.36 -8.87
N ASN A 87 -20.80 -14.77 -7.77
CA ASN A 87 -21.50 -15.33 -6.61
C ASN A 87 -21.01 -14.69 -5.31
N PRO A 88 -21.64 -13.58 -4.85
CA PRO A 88 -21.24 -12.85 -3.66
C PRO A 88 -21.22 -13.71 -2.39
N GLU A 89 -22.24 -14.57 -2.19
CA GLU A 89 -22.34 -15.40 -0.98
C GLU A 89 -21.15 -16.38 -0.84
N LYS A 90 -20.76 -17.03 -1.95
CA LYS A 90 -19.61 -17.92 -1.98
C LYS A 90 -18.30 -17.18 -1.69
N VAL A 91 -18.16 -15.96 -2.23
CA VAL A 91 -16.98 -15.10 -1.97
C VAL A 91 -16.93 -14.70 -0.50
N ILE A 92 -18.05 -14.27 0.08
CA ILE A 92 -18.15 -13.88 1.49
C ILE A 92 -17.79 -15.06 2.39
N GLU A 93 -18.41 -16.23 2.17
CA GLU A 93 -18.14 -17.43 2.95
C GLU A 93 -16.65 -17.80 2.93
N LYS A 94 -16.07 -17.91 1.73
CA LYS A 94 -14.67 -18.32 1.60
C LYS A 94 -13.68 -17.29 2.15
N LEU A 95 -13.89 -16.00 1.87
CA LEU A 95 -13.02 -14.97 2.42
C LEU A 95 -13.12 -14.87 3.94
N SER A 96 -14.32 -15.01 4.52
CA SER A 96 -14.51 -15.04 5.98
C SER A 96 -13.77 -16.21 6.61
N GLU A 97 -13.86 -17.42 6.01
CA GLU A 97 -13.18 -18.63 6.48
C GLU A 97 -11.67 -18.50 6.45
N PHE A 98 -11.07 -18.12 5.29
CA PHE A 98 -9.62 -18.08 5.12
C PHE A 98 -8.96 -16.87 5.77
N LEU A 99 -9.66 -15.75 5.92
CA LEU A 99 -9.12 -14.53 6.52
C LEU A 99 -9.46 -14.41 8.01
N GLU A 100 -10.23 -15.35 8.58
CA GLU A 100 -10.70 -15.28 9.97
C GLU A 100 -11.35 -13.92 10.28
N MET A 101 -12.25 -13.48 9.38
CA MET A 101 -12.97 -12.20 9.49
C MET A 101 -14.46 -12.47 9.69
N ASP A 102 -15.10 -11.56 10.40
CA ASP A 102 -16.56 -11.58 10.54
C ASP A 102 -17.25 -11.45 9.16
N ALA A 103 -18.22 -12.33 8.91
CA ALA A 103 -18.93 -12.40 7.62
C ALA A 103 -19.64 -11.08 7.27
N ASP A 104 -20.17 -10.36 8.26
CA ASP A 104 -20.86 -9.08 8.03
C ASP A 104 -19.87 -7.97 7.62
N GLN A 105 -18.63 -8.01 8.14
CA GLN A 105 -17.58 -7.08 7.72
C GLN A 105 -17.13 -7.36 6.28
N VAL A 106 -16.96 -8.64 5.93
CA VAL A 106 -16.60 -9.05 4.57
C VAL A 106 -17.74 -8.69 3.61
N ARG A 107 -19.01 -8.96 3.98
CA ARG A 107 -20.20 -8.62 3.19
C ARG A 107 -20.26 -7.13 2.86
N LYS A 108 -20.10 -6.24 3.84
CA LYS A 108 -20.10 -4.78 3.61
C LYS A 108 -19.07 -4.33 2.58
N LYS A 109 -17.92 -4.99 2.53
CA LYS A 109 -16.86 -4.69 1.56
C LYS A 109 -17.13 -5.30 0.18
N VAL A 110 -17.62 -6.55 0.13
CA VAL A 110 -17.94 -7.26 -1.12
C VAL A 110 -19.10 -6.61 -1.85
N GLU A 111 -20.14 -6.17 -1.13
CA GLU A 111 -21.34 -5.53 -1.70
C GLU A 111 -21.12 -4.04 -2.03
N LYS A 112 -20.02 -3.44 -1.60
CA LYS A 112 -19.72 -2.04 -1.90
C LYS A 112 -19.44 -1.87 -3.40
N ILE A 113 -20.22 -1.02 -4.04
CA ILE A 113 -20.06 -0.68 -5.46
C ILE A 113 -18.82 0.21 -5.59
N SER A 114 -17.68 -0.39 -5.89
CA SER A 114 -16.42 0.28 -6.15
C SER A 114 -15.65 -0.44 -7.25
N SER A 115 -14.73 0.25 -7.90
CA SER A 115 -13.87 -0.34 -8.93
C SER A 115 -12.96 -1.43 -8.36
N ILE A 116 -12.46 -1.22 -7.15
CA ILE A 116 -11.71 -2.19 -6.35
C ILE A 116 -11.87 -1.86 -4.87
N GLU A 117 -12.16 -2.86 -4.05
CA GLU A 117 -12.26 -2.70 -2.60
C GLU A 117 -11.29 -3.66 -1.90
N ARG A 118 -10.46 -3.11 -1.02
CA ARG A 118 -9.49 -3.89 -0.25
C ARG A 118 -10.16 -4.59 0.91
N ILE A 119 -10.14 -5.91 0.92
CA ILE A 119 -10.69 -6.73 2.02
C ILE A 119 -9.70 -6.78 3.18
N ARG A 120 -8.47 -7.25 2.92
CA ARG A 120 -7.41 -7.36 3.93
C ARG A 120 -6.03 -7.25 3.32
N SER A 121 -5.13 -6.50 3.97
CA SER A 121 -3.70 -6.43 3.65
C SER A 121 -2.89 -7.29 4.62
N ASN A 122 -1.62 -7.51 4.30
CA ASN A 122 -0.67 -8.26 5.12
C ASN A 122 -1.12 -9.69 5.43
N VAL A 123 -1.82 -10.33 4.48
CA VAL A 123 -2.21 -11.74 4.56
C VAL A 123 -0.97 -12.59 4.28
N ASP A 124 -0.78 -13.66 5.07
CA ASP A 124 0.33 -14.58 4.83
C ASP A 124 0.27 -15.18 3.41
N LYS A 125 1.44 -15.33 2.77
CA LYS A 125 1.54 -15.82 1.39
C LYS A 125 0.81 -17.15 1.19
N ARG A 126 0.91 -18.07 2.15
CA ARG A 126 0.25 -19.39 2.06
C ARG A 126 -1.28 -19.26 2.01
N THR A 127 -1.84 -18.35 2.79
CA THR A 127 -3.29 -18.07 2.79
C THR A 127 -3.69 -17.36 1.49
N GLY A 128 -2.88 -16.40 1.03
CA GLY A 128 -3.09 -15.74 -0.26
C GLY A 128 -3.10 -16.73 -1.42
N ASP A 129 -2.14 -17.65 -1.47
CA ASP A 129 -2.07 -18.69 -2.52
C ASP A 129 -3.26 -19.65 -2.47
N LYS A 130 -3.76 -20.00 -1.27
CA LYS A 130 -4.98 -20.80 -1.13
C LYS A 130 -6.19 -20.08 -1.74
N ILE A 131 -6.36 -18.79 -1.41
CA ILE A 131 -7.47 -17.97 -1.94
C ILE A 131 -7.35 -17.83 -3.46
N ARG A 132 -6.14 -17.58 -3.99
CA ARG A 132 -5.88 -17.50 -5.43
C ARG A 132 -6.27 -18.80 -6.15
N ASN A 133 -5.94 -19.95 -5.58
CA ASN A 133 -6.24 -21.28 -6.15
C ASN A 133 -7.74 -21.62 -6.15
N LEU A 134 -8.59 -20.90 -5.39
CA LEU A 134 -10.03 -21.08 -5.44
C LEU A 134 -10.64 -20.53 -6.75
N GLY A 135 -9.92 -19.68 -7.48
CA GLY A 135 -10.39 -19.11 -8.76
C GLY A 135 -11.70 -18.34 -8.64
N LEU A 136 -11.93 -17.63 -7.53
CA LEU A 136 -13.16 -16.88 -7.30
C LEU A 136 -13.22 -15.65 -8.22
N ALA A 137 -14.25 -15.57 -9.08
CA ALA A 137 -14.46 -14.43 -9.96
C ALA A 137 -14.56 -13.12 -9.13
N GLY A 138 -13.85 -12.09 -9.56
CA GLY A 138 -13.83 -10.80 -8.88
C GLY A 138 -12.94 -10.71 -7.64
N VAL A 139 -12.26 -11.79 -7.23
CA VAL A 139 -11.29 -11.77 -6.13
C VAL A 139 -9.88 -11.64 -6.70
N LYS A 140 -9.16 -10.61 -6.30
CA LYS A 140 -7.75 -10.37 -6.67
C LYS A 140 -6.85 -10.62 -5.47
N VAL A 141 -5.73 -11.28 -5.73
CA VAL A 141 -4.70 -11.60 -4.72
C VAL A 141 -3.38 -11.04 -5.24
N ASP A 142 -3.04 -9.85 -4.80
CA ASP A 142 -1.82 -9.17 -5.20
C ASP A 142 -0.70 -9.46 -4.20
N GLU A 143 0.50 -9.74 -4.69
CA GLU A 143 1.68 -9.85 -3.84
C GLU A 143 2.08 -8.47 -3.33
N ASP A 144 2.45 -8.40 -2.06
CA ASP A 144 2.83 -7.19 -1.36
C ASP A 144 4.03 -7.49 -0.45
N PHE A 145 4.64 -6.46 0.09
CA PHE A 145 5.77 -6.56 1.00
C PHE A 145 5.45 -5.91 2.33
N LYS A 146 5.67 -6.65 3.42
CA LYS A 146 5.62 -6.12 4.79
C LYS A 146 7.03 -6.02 5.33
N ARG A 147 7.39 -4.88 5.91
CA ARG A 147 8.67 -4.71 6.60
C ARG A 147 8.79 -5.70 7.75
N TYR A 148 9.97 -6.29 7.89
CA TYR A 148 10.25 -7.30 8.89
C TYR A 148 11.61 -7.06 9.55
N TYR A 149 11.63 -7.12 10.87
CA TYR A 149 12.81 -6.92 11.70
C TYR A 149 13.14 -8.22 12.41
N PRO A 150 14.21 -8.94 11.96
CA PRO A 150 14.54 -10.28 12.47
C PRO A 150 14.82 -10.34 13.97
N TYR A 151 15.24 -9.21 14.53
CA TYR A 151 15.66 -9.11 15.94
C TYR A 151 14.68 -8.31 16.81
N ASN A 152 13.44 -8.16 16.37
CA ASN A 152 12.32 -7.54 17.08
C ASN A 152 12.66 -6.19 17.72
N GLU A 153 13.22 -6.18 18.95
CA GLU A 153 13.47 -4.99 19.75
C GLU A 153 14.85 -4.36 19.52
N LEU A 154 15.78 -5.09 18.88
CA LEU A 154 17.16 -4.65 18.76
C LEU A 154 17.29 -3.33 17.99
N ALA A 155 17.84 -2.31 18.65
CA ALA A 155 18.04 -0.97 18.10
C ALA A 155 16.72 -0.33 17.60
N SER A 156 15.58 -0.61 18.25
CA SER A 156 14.26 -0.19 17.79
C SER A 156 14.17 1.33 17.60
N LYS A 157 14.72 2.11 18.52
CA LYS A 157 14.68 3.58 18.46
C LYS A 157 15.69 4.19 17.50
N VAL A 158 16.62 3.38 16.98
CA VAL A 158 17.57 3.79 15.94
C VAL A 158 17.03 3.44 14.56
N LEU A 159 16.70 2.16 14.36
CA LEU A 159 16.16 1.68 13.07
C LEU A 159 14.85 2.38 12.74
N GLY A 160 13.96 2.43 13.73
CA GLY A 160 12.60 2.89 13.48
C GLY A 160 11.78 1.85 12.71
N PHE A 161 10.59 2.23 12.30
CA PHE A 161 9.65 1.32 11.63
C PHE A 161 8.88 2.00 10.50
N THR A 162 8.18 1.19 9.72
CA THR A 162 7.33 1.63 8.61
C THR A 162 5.85 1.52 8.96
N GLY A 163 5.04 2.38 8.36
CA GLY A 163 3.58 2.30 8.41
C GLY A 163 3.00 1.23 7.48
N GLY A 164 1.67 1.16 7.44
CA GLY A 164 0.93 0.19 6.61
C GLY A 164 1.20 0.31 5.11
N ASP A 165 1.56 1.49 4.64
CA ASP A 165 1.89 1.76 3.23
C ASP A 165 3.40 1.63 2.93
N ASN A 166 4.14 0.95 3.81
CA ASN A 166 5.59 0.75 3.69
C ASN A 166 6.41 2.06 3.71
N GLN A 167 5.83 3.16 4.21
CA GLN A 167 6.50 4.44 4.39
C GLN A 167 7.18 4.49 5.77
N GLY A 168 8.41 4.98 5.86
CA GLY A 168 9.12 5.18 7.12
C GLY A 168 8.40 6.20 8.03
N ILE A 169 8.23 5.85 9.32
CA ILE A 169 7.55 6.71 10.31
C ILE A 169 8.57 7.38 11.22
N VAL A 170 9.52 6.62 11.77
CA VAL A 170 10.56 7.14 12.68
C VAL A 170 11.93 6.53 12.36
N GLY A 171 12.99 7.05 12.97
CA GLY A 171 14.34 6.49 12.91
C GLY A 171 15.00 6.58 11.54
N LEU A 172 15.88 5.61 11.26
CA LEU A 172 16.58 5.52 9.98
C LEU A 172 15.61 5.22 8.82
N GLU A 173 14.50 4.52 9.09
CA GLU A 173 13.48 4.23 8.09
C GLU A 173 12.90 5.51 7.47
N VAL A 174 12.59 6.54 8.27
CA VAL A 174 12.12 7.83 7.73
C VAL A 174 13.28 8.68 7.21
N LYS A 175 14.42 8.67 7.87
CA LYS A 175 15.56 9.51 7.47
C LYS A 175 16.11 9.14 6.10
N TYR A 176 16.12 7.87 5.77
CA TYR A 176 16.60 7.32 4.50
C TYR A 176 15.49 6.83 3.57
N GLU A 177 14.25 7.31 3.78
CA GLU A 177 13.07 6.95 2.98
C GLU A 177 13.35 7.01 1.47
N LYS A 178 13.96 8.10 1.00
CA LYS A 178 14.28 8.32 -0.41
C LYS A 178 15.12 7.19 -1.04
N TYR A 179 15.98 6.54 -0.25
CA TYR A 179 16.86 5.48 -0.74
C TYR A 179 16.26 4.09 -0.52
N LEU A 180 15.51 3.93 0.57
CA LEU A 180 14.97 2.64 0.98
C LEU A 180 13.68 2.27 0.24
N LYS A 181 12.83 3.24 -0.12
CA LYS A 181 11.47 2.98 -0.61
C LYS A 181 11.40 2.23 -1.95
N GLY A 182 12.37 2.45 -2.86
CA GLY A 182 12.30 1.95 -4.23
C GLY A 182 11.29 2.71 -5.09
N ILE A 183 11.03 2.19 -6.28
CA ILE A 183 10.08 2.74 -7.25
C ILE A 183 9.02 1.69 -7.53
N ASN A 184 7.75 2.00 -7.23
CA ASN A 184 6.65 1.09 -7.49
C ASN A 184 6.50 0.82 -8.98
N GLY A 185 6.18 -0.42 -9.32
CA GLY A 185 5.73 -0.81 -10.64
C GLY A 185 4.23 -0.56 -10.83
N LYS A 186 3.77 -0.79 -12.06
CA LYS A 186 2.36 -0.61 -12.45
C LYS A 186 1.92 -1.74 -13.35
N ILE A 187 0.68 -2.18 -13.18
CA ILE A 187 0.00 -3.06 -14.12
C ILE A 187 -1.12 -2.24 -14.75
N LEU A 188 -1.08 -2.12 -16.07
CA LEU A 188 -2.13 -1.53 -16.87
C LEU A 188 -2.95 -2.68 -17.48
N THR A 189 -4.23 -2.77 -17.09
CA THR A 189 -5.17 -3.75 -17.65
C THR A 189 -6.25 -3.03 -18.41
N THR A 190 -6.57 -3.51 -19.62
CA THR A 190 -7.67 -2.97 -20.41
C THR A 190 -9.00 -3.56 -19.92
N THR A 191 -9.96 -2.70 -19.66
CA THR A 191 -11.30 -3.06 -19.21
C THR A 191 -12.37 -2.69 -20.24
N ASP A 192 -13.50 -3.39 -20.21
CA ASP A 192 -14.68 -2.98 -20.97
C ASP A 192 -15.37 -1.76 -20.32
N ALA A 193 -16.43 -1.24 -20.97
CA ALA A 193 -17.22 -0.11 -20.45
C ALA A 193 -17.89 -0.38 -19.09
N ARG A 194 -17.89 -1.63 -18.61
CA ARG A 194 -18.41 -2.04 -17.30
C ARG A 194 -17.29 -2.21 -16.27
N GLY A 195 -16.01 -1.99 -16.67
CA GLY A 195 -14.84 -2.18 -15.81
C GLY A 195 -14.45 -3.65 -15.63
N ILE A 196 -14.87 -4.54 -16.52
CA ILE A 196 -14.47 -5.95 -16.53
C ILE A 196 -13.20 -6.08 -17.37
N GLU A 197 -12.17 -6.74 -16.84
CA GLU A 197 -10.92 -6.99 -17.56
C GLU A 197 -11.19 -7.82 -18.80
N LEU A 198 -10.61 -7.42 -19.93
CA LEU A 198 -10.78 -8.13 -21.20
C LEU A 198 -9.82 -9.33 -21.23
N ASP A 199 -10.41 -10.54 -21.38
CA ASP A 199 -9.63 -11.76 -21.53
C ASP A 199 -8.80 -11.73 -22.83
N GLY A 200 -7.51 -12.07 -22.72
CA GLY A 200 -6.60 -12.20 -23.87
C GLY A 200 -5.96 -10.90 -24.36
N VAL A 201 -6.21 -9.78 -23.72
CA VAL A 201 -5.44 -8.53 -23.93
C VAL A 201 -4.18 -8.59 -23.07
N ALA A 202 -3.00 -8.33 -23.67
CA ALA A 202 -1.75 -8.31 -22.92
C ALA A 202 -1.80 -7.23 -21.83
N GLU A 203 -1.52 -7.63 -20.58
CA GLU A 203 -1.26 -6.68 -19.51
C GLU A 203 0.06 -5.96 -19.80
N ASP A 204 0.04 -4.63 -19.82
CA ASP A 204 1.28 -3.87 -19.83
C ASP A 204 1.79 -3.74 -18.41
N ARG A 205 2.99 -4.25 -18.16
CA ARG A 205 3.56 -4.37 -16.82
C ARG A 205 4.88 -3.63 -16.73
N LEU A 206 4.88 -2.58 -15.92
CA LEU A 206 6.09 -1.91 -15.50
C LEU A 206 6.57 -2.55 -14.19
N GLU A 207 7.71 -3.25 -14.25
CA GLU A 207 8.26 -3.93 -13.08
C GLU A 207 8.73 -2.93 -12.01
N PRO A 208 8.54 -3.23 -10.72
CA PRO A 208 9.00 -2.38 -9.64
C PRO A 208 10.52 -2.44 -9.48
N GLU A 209 11.14 -1.33 -9.13
CA GLU A 209 12.55 -1.25 -8.78
C GLU A 209 12.71 -1.28 -7.25
N ALA A 210 13.42 -2.29 -6.73
CA ALA A 210 13.68 -2.41 -5.30
C ALA A 210 14.50 -1.22 -4.75
N GLY A 211 14.25 -0.85 -3.50
CA GLY A 211 15.03 0.17 -2.81
C GLY A 211 16.48 -0.26 -2.55
N ASN A 212 17.34 0.73 -2.33
CA ASN A 212 18.77 0.50 -2.10
C ASN A 212 19.02 -0.02 -0.67
N THR A 213 19.95 -0.95 -0.53
CA THR A 213 20.41 -1.44 0.77
C THR A 213 21.17 -0.37 1.50
N LEU A 214 20.81 -0.11 2.76
CA LEU A 214 21.48 0.81 3.67
C LEU A 214 22.42 0.03 4.61
N ARG A 215 23.72 0.25 4.48
CA ARG A 215 24.71 -0.25 5.46
C ARG A 215 24.97 0.82 6.51
N ILE A 216 24.86 0.43 7.78
CA ILE A 216 25.07 1.34 8.91
C ILE A 216 26.30 0.94 9.72
N SER A 217 26.79 1.84 10.57
CA SER A 217 27.98 1.63 11.42
C SER A 217 27.72 0.73 12.64
N LEU A 218 26.45 0.48 13.01
CA LEU A 218 26.13 -0.41 14.11
C LEU A 218 26.72 -1.80 13.88
N ASP A 219 27.14 -2.41 14.97
CA ASP A 219 27.60 -3.81 15.04
C ASP A 219 26.54 -4.61 15.82
N TYR A 220 25.97 -5.62 15.19
CA TYR A 220 24.91 -6.46 15.80
C TYR A 220 25.34 -7.04 17.16
N THR A 221 26.60 -7.56 17.25
CA THR A 221 27.09 -8.21 18.47
C THR A 221 27.26 -7.21 19.59
N MET A 222 27.85 -6.05 19.27
CA MET A 222 28.02 -4.96 20.25
C MET A 222 26.69 -4.38 20.71
N GLN A 223 25.77 -4.17 19.77
CA GLN A 223 24.41 -3.68 20.06
C GLN A 223 23.64 -4.64 20.97
N LYS A 224 23.69 -5.95 20.67
CA LYS A 224 23.04 -6.97 21.48
C LYS A 224 23.61 -7.07 22.88
N TYR A 225 24.94 -7.03 23.01
CA TYR A 225 25.60 -7.05 24.32
C TYR A 225 25.26 -5.80 25.13
N ALA A 226 25.34 -4.62 24.51
CA ALA A 226 24.96 -3.36 25.14
C ALA A 226 23.50 -3.36 25.62
N LEU A 227 22.59 -3.92 24.82
CA LEU A 227 21.17 -4.08 25.19
C LEU A 227 21.03 -4.94 26.46
N GLN A 228 21.68 -6.10 26.48
CA GLN A 228 21.65 -6.98 27.67
C GLN A 228 22.19 -6.29 28.92
N MET A 229 23.26 -5.51 28.79
CA MET A 229 23.83 -4.76 29.92
C MET A 229 22.89 -3.62 30.35
N ALA A 230 22.27 -2.90 29.43
CA ALA A 230 21.32 -1.84 29.74
C ALA A 230 20.11 -2.38 30.51
N GLU A 231 19.53 -3.50 30.05
CA GLU A 231 18.42 -4.13 30.74
C GLU A 231 18.78 -4.65 32.14
N LYS A 232 19.99 -5.23 32.28
CA LYS A 232 20.51 -5.64 33.58
C LYS A 232 20.61 -4.45 34.53
N VAL A 233 21.25 -3.36 34.10
CA VAL A 233 21.37 -2.13 34.90
C VAL A 233 20.03 -1.55 35.26
N ARG A 234 19.11 -1.49 34.30
CA ARG A 234 17.72 -1.00 34.50
C ARG A 234 17.03 -1.77 35.62
N THR A 235 17.10 -3.10 35.57
CA THR A 235 16.47 -3.98 36.56
C THR A 235 17.14 -3.88 37.94
N GLU A 236 18.49 -3.98 38.01
CA GLU A 236 19.21 -3.95 39.25
C GLU A 236 19.15 -2.61 39.97
N LYS A 237 19.09 -1.51 39.22
CA LYS A 237 19.04 -0.14 39.75
C LYS A 237 17.65 0.43 39.83
N GLN A 238 16.63 -0.31 39.34
CA GLN A 238 15.25 0.15 39.26
C GLN A 238 15.16 1.49 38.51
N ALA A 239 15.95 1.65 37.42
CA ALA A 239 15.97 2.85 36.63
C ALA A 239 14.83 2.85 35.61
N ASP A 240 14.22 4.01 35.42
CA ASP A 240 13.15 4.17 34.38
C ASP A 240 13.70 3.98 32.98
N LYS A 241 14.88 4.54 32.72
CA LYS A 241 15.55 4.51 31.42
C LYS A 241 17.05 4.31 31.57
N VAL A 242 17.67 3.60 30.63
CA VAL A 242 19.13 3.49 30.54
C VAL A 242 19.54 3.69 29.08
N GLY A 243 20.45 4.63 28.83
CA GLY A 243 21.04 4.88 27.51
C GLY A 243 22.52 4.43 27.50
N ILE A 244 22.94 3.73 26.45
CA ILE A 244 24.34 3.35 26.20
C ILE A 244 24.69 3.74 24.76
N ILE A 245 25.79 4.49 24.60
CA ILE A 245 26.36 4.79 23.29
C ILE A 245 27.81 4.28 23.29
N LEU A 246 28.11 3.40 22.33
CA LEU A 246 29.46 2.93 22.06
C LEU A 246 29.96 3.53 20.75
N MET A 247 30.95 4.38 20.80
CA MET A 247 31.44 5.15 19.67
C MET A 247 32.95 5.03 19.53
N ASN A 248 33.45 4.99 18.30
CA ASN A 248 34.85 5.14 17.99
C ASN A 248 35.22 6.63 18.01
N PRO A 249 36.06 7.08 18.95
CA PRO A 249 36.40 8.50 19.08
C PRO A 249 37.29 9.04 17.94
N GLN A 250 37.91 8.16 17.14
CA GLN A 250 38.81 8.55 16.07
C GLN A 250 38.05 8.97 14.79
N ASN A 251 36.92 8.33 14.51
CA ASN A 251 36.16 8.58 13.27
C ASN A 251 34.70 8.92 13.51
N GLY A 252 34.20 8.85 14.76
CA GLY A 252 32.82 9.15 15.12
C GLY A 252 31.82 8.05 14.79
N GLU A 253 32.26 6.87 14.33
CA GLU A 253 31.33 5.75 14.05
C GLU A 253 30.69 5.24 15.34
N ILE A 254 29.37 5.08 15.33
CA ILE A 254 28.59 4.52 16.43
C ILE A 254 28.46 3.02 16.21
N TYR A 255 28.99 2.22 17.10
CA TYR A 255 28.93 0.76 17.06
C TYR A 255 27.72 0.19 17.78
N ALA A 256 27.28 0.87 18.85
CA ALA A 256 26.03 0.55 19.53
C ALA A 256 25.37 1.82 20.05
N MET A 257 24.04 1.86 19.96
CA MET A 257 23.20 2.90 20.55
C MET A 257 21.96 2.23 21.11
N VAL A 258 21.84 2.15 22.41
CA VAL A 258 20.78 1.47 23.15
C VAL A 258 20.04 2.48 24.00
N ASN A 259 18.73 2.35 24.07
CA ASN A 259 17.87 3.20 24.90
C ASN A 259 16.71 2.37 25.45
N VAL A 260 16.91 1.70 26.58
CA VAL A 260 15.89 0.85 27.18
C VAL A 260 14.91 1.66 28.04
N PRO A 261 13.62 1.24 28.05
CA PRO A 261 13.05 0.08 27.37
C PRO A 261 12.95 0.27 25.87
N GLU A 262 13.34 -0.76 25.10
CA GLU A 262 13.11 -0.83 23.66
C GLU A 262 11.67 -1.30 23.39
N PHE A 263 11.23 -1.33 22.13
CA PHE A 263 9.90 -1.80 21.72
C PHE A 263 10.01 -2.75 20.52
N ASP A 264 8.99 -3.62 20.31
CA ASP A 264 8.97 -4.53 19.17
C ASP A 264 8.68 -3.79 17.86
N LEU A 265 9.68 -3.76 16.97
CA LEU A 265 9.60 -3.15 15.64
C LEU A 265 8.57 -3.79 14.72
N ASN A 266 8.23 -5.07 14.95
CA ASN A 266 7.19 -5.76 14.18
C ASN A 266 5.76 -5.45 14.68
N GLN A 267 5.64 -4.88 15.89
CA GLN A 267 4.39 -4.46 16.53
C GLN A 267 4.49 -3.06 17.15
N PRO A 268 4.92 -2.03 16.40
CA PRO A 268 5.33 -0.74 16.96
C PRO A 268 4.20 0.08 17.60
N PHE A 269 2.95 -0.28 17.35
CA PHE A 269 1.77 0.38 17.91
C PHE A 269 1.22 -0.31 19.16
N MET A 270 1.88 -1.36 19.66
CA MET A 270 1.62 -1.95 20.97
C MET A 270 2.46 -1.27 22.04
N LEU A 271 1.83 -0.80 23.09
CA LEU A 271 2.55 -0.23 24.24
C LEU A 271 3.21 -1.35 25.04
N ASN A 272 4.44 -1.10 25.53
CA ASN A 272 5.19 -2.06 26.34
C ASN A 272 4.51 -2.42 27.68
N ASN A 273 3.58 -1.58 28.16
CA ASN A 273 2.80 -1.79 29.38
C ASN A 273 1.33 -1.96 29.02
N GLU A 274 0.87 -3.20 28.84
CA GLU A 274 -0.53 -3.53 28.55
C GLU A 274 -1.49 -3.06 29.66
N GLU A 275 -1.06 -3.07 30.94
CA GLU A 275 -1.88 -2.66 32.09
C GLU A 275 -2.29 -1.17 32.05
N THR A 276 -1.54 -0.34 31.33
CA THR A 276 -1.85 1.10 31.19
C THR A 276 -2.71 1.41 29.96
N GLY A 277 -2.83 0.47 29.02
CA GLY A 277 -3.44 0.69 27.68
C GLY A 277 -4.96 0.65 27.65
N GLU A 278 -5.63 -0.04 28.57
CA GLU A 278 -7.08 -0.30 28.49
C GLU A 278 -7.97 0.90 28.78
N ASN A 279 -7.43 1.96 29.42
CA ASN A 279 -8.20 3.14 29.83
C ASN A 279 -7.67 4.46 29.29
N LEU A 280 -6.81 4.44 28.28
CA LEU A 280 -6.27 5.66 27.67
C LEU A 280 -7.21 6.22 26.60
N THR A 281 -7.37 7.54 26.57
CA THR A 281 -7.96 8.22 25.42
C THR A 281 -7.04 8.08 24.20
N ASP A 282 -7.57 8.26 22.98
CA ASP A 282 -6.77 8.18 21.74
C ASP A 282 -5.58 9.15 21.77
N GLU A 283 -5.75 10.35 22.32
CA GLU A 283 -4.70 11.35 22.47
C GLU A 283 -3.60 10.87 23.44
N GLN A 284 -3.99 10.38 24.61
CA GLN A 284 -3.04 9.83 25.60
C GLN A 284 -2.28 8.62 25.07
N ARG A 285 -2.96 7.77 24.31
CA ARG A 285 -2.32 6.62 23.67
C ARG A 285 -1.30 7.07 22.64
N GLN A 286 -1.62 8.07 21.81
CA GLN A 286 -0.68 8.60 20.81
C GLN A 286 0.54 9.24 21.49
N ASP A 287 0.36 9.98 22.58
CA ASP A 287 1.47 10.56 23.34
C ASP A 287 2.36 9.50 23.97
N ALA A 288 1.78 8.43 24.52
CA ALA A 288 2.54 7.30 25.07
C ALA A 288 3.35 6.60 23.98
N LEU A 289 2.78 6.38 22.79
CA LEU A 289 3.48 5.81 21.62
C LEU A 289 4.64 6.72 21.18
N ASN A 290 4.41 8.03 21.07
CA ASN A 290 5.44 8.99 20.69
C ASN A 290 6.62 9.00 21.69
N GLN A 291 6.32 8.87 22.99
CA GLN A 291 7.35 8.75 24.02
C GLN A 291 8.11 7.41 23.94
N MET A 292 7.40 6.31 23.67
CA MET A 292 8.00 4.99 23.51
C MET A 292 8.97 4.95 22.32
N TRP A 293 8.61 5.58 21.20
CA TRP A 293 9.45 5.63 19.99
C TRP A 293 10.61 6.60 20.09
N ARG A 294 10.56 7.54 21.04
CA ARG A 294 11.57 8.58 21.19
C ARG A 294 12.93 8.00 21.56
N ASN A 295 13.97 8.36 20.80
CA ASN A 295 15.34 8.01 21.12
C ASN A 295 15.94 9.04 22.10
N GLY A 296 16.03 8.68 23.38
CA GLY A 296 16.55 9.56 24.41
C GLY A 296 18.03 9.88 24.22
N CYS A 297 18.83 8.98 23.61
CA CYS A 297 20.27 9.26 23.38
C CYS A 297 20.53 10.48 22.48
N ILE A 298 19.55 10.88 21.65
CA ILE A 298 19.72 12.01 20.72
C ILE A 298 18.69 13.12 20.90
N ASN A 299 17.59 12.85 21.61
CA ASN A 299 16.49 13.81 21.76
C ASN A 299 16.32 14.36 23.18
N ASP A 300 16.96 13.76 24.18
CA ASP A 300 16.90 14.22 25.57
C ASP A 300 18.12 15.03 25.91
N THR A 301 17.96 16.07 26.73
CA THR A 301 19.07 16.83 27.36
C THR A 301 19.33 16.27 28.75
N TYR A 302 20.60 16.06 29.09
CA TYR A 302 21.06 15.54 30.37
C TYR A 302 21.76 16.60 31.17
#